data_91c65a03ab25c028fab8548473f6a6d2
#
_entry.id   91c65a03ab25c028fab8548473f6a6d2
#
_cell.length_a   1.000
_cell.length_b   1.000
_cell.length_c   1.000
_cell.angle_alpha   90.00
_cell.angle_beta   90.00
_cell.angle_gamma   90.00
#
_symmetry.space_group_name_H-M   'P 1'
#
loop_
_entity.id
_entity.type
_entity.pdbx_description
1 polymer ?
#
loop_
_entity_poly.entity_id
_entity_poly.type
_entity_poly.pdbx_seq_one_letter_code
_entity_poly.pdbx_strand_id
1 'polypeptide(L)'
;MWYDKLNLLENLYVIFDVFGGYIMGIRSQFAIAVGKTSQWALKTFFKGGSSLPGKLALRIDPHILDSLAKDYQVVVVTGTNGKTLTTALTVNILRQQFDEVLTNPTGANMVQGIVSTFLQAKPAKGKKKFAVLEIDEASLSKVTEYIKPELFLFTNIFRDQMDRYGEIYTTYRMIVEGAAKSPDALIISNGDSPIFNSVETVNPRKYYGFDHQEDEEQMAHYNTDGVLCPNCHHILHYKMITYANLGKYYCPNCGFHRPELDYRLTEITHMDNVSADFVIDGNEYGIEVGGMYNVYNALAAAAVAEHYNVPAEKIRKGLGYDEKVFGRQEVIEIDGKKCTLVLVKNPVGLNQVIDMIGLAPYPFSLVCLLNANYADGIDISWIWDGNHEAFAEMNIPAVIAGGERHADMATRLKVAGIPEEKLKETKELTEVIEDIKKLPTEHVYILATYTAVLQLRKELANQGYIKGGMDRG
;
A
#
# COMPACT_ATOMS: atom_id res chain seq x y z
N MET A 1 -42.04 13.61 15.44
CA MET A 1 -41.36 12.66 16.38
C MET A 1 -39.91 12.34 16.05
N TRP A 2 -39.40 12.47 14.80
CA TRP A 2 -37.96 12.36 14.47
C TRP A 2 -37.26 13.75 14.42
N TYR A 3 -37.97 14.82 14.11
CA TYR A 3 -37.45 16.19 14.06
C TYR A 3 -37.15 16.78 15.46
N ASP A 4 -37.93 16.38 16.47
CA ASP A 4 -37.73 16.87 17.85
C ASP A 4 -36.52 16.27 18.54
N LYS A 5 -36.07 15.08 18.12
CA LYS A 5 -34.84 14.44 18.64
C LYS A 5 -33.55 15.05 18.06
N LEU A 6 -33.59 15.61 16.85
CA LEU A 6 -32.46 16.37 16.30
C LEU A 6 -32.24 17.70 17.04
N ASN A 7 -33.32 18.41 17.34
CA ASN A 7 -33.25 19.67 18.11
C ASN A 7 -32.76 19.47 19.54
N LEU A 8 -33.01 18.31 20.16
CA LEU A 8 -32.45 18.00 21.49
C LEU A 8 -30.94 17.75 21.45
N LEU A 9 -30.43 17.19 20.35
CA LEU A 9 -28.99 16.99 20.13
C LEU A 9 -28.28 18.31 19.81
N GLU A 10 -28.90 19.22 19.03
CA GLU A 10 -28.35 20.54 18.74
C GLU A 10 -28.36 21.45 19.97
N ASN A 11 -29.36 21.39 20.82
CA ASN A 11 -29.38 22.16 22.09
C ASN A 11 -28.40 21.61 23.12
N LEU A 12 -28.11 20.32 23.12
CA LEU A 12 -26.99 19.74 23.88
C LEU A 12 -25.64 20.26 23.33
N TYR A 13 -25.52 20.49 22.03
CA TYR A 13 -24.34 21.04 21.39
C TYR A 13 -23.96 22.45 21.91
N VAL A 14 -24.94 23.33 22.09
CA VAL A 14 -24.75 24.72 22.53
C VAL A 14 -24.40 24.80 24.03
N ILE A 15 -24.90 23.90 24.85
CA ILE A 15 -24.58 23.84 26.28
C ILE A 15 -23.16 23.32 26.51
N PHE A 16 -22.62 22.52 25.59
CA PHE A 16 -21.29 21.92 25.71
C PHE A 16 -20.13 22.87 25.32
N ASP A 17 -20.37 23.91 24.55
CA ASP A 17 -19.31 24.84 24.10
C ASP A 17 -18.91 25.90 25.16
N VAL A 18 -19.70 26.07 26.21
CA VAL A 18 -19.52 27.13 27.23
C VAL A 18 -18.56 26.74 28.36
N PHE A 19 -18.26 25.43 28.54
CA PHE A 19 -17.37 24.91 29.60
C PHE A 19 -16.11 24.25 29.02
N GLY A 20 -15.30 25.02 28.28
CA GLY A 20 -14.07 24.53 27.65
C GLY A 20 -13.14 23.77 28.61
N GLY A 21 -12.61 22.63 28.18
CA GLY A 21 -11.58 21.84 28.85
C GLY A 21 -12.06 20.64 29.69
N TYR A 22 -12.98 20.82 30.63
CA TYR A 22 -13.52 19.69 31.42
C TYR A 22 -14.54 18.85 30.64
N ILE A 23 -15.21 19.44 29.68
CA ILE A 23 -16.29 18.82 28.90
C ILE A 23 -15.73 17.99 27.73
N MET A 24 -14.57 18.36 27.14
CA MET A 24 -13.92 17.53 26.12
C MET A 24 -13.64 16.11 26.63
N GLY A 25 -13.17 15.95 27.87
CA GLY A 25 -12.92 14.63 28.44
C GLY A 25 -14.16 13.74 28.57
N ILE A 26 -15.32 14.30 28.94
CA ILE A 26 -16.58 13.55 29.09
C ILE A 26 -17.14 13.16 27.71
N ARG A 27 -17.08 14.07 26.74
CA ARG A 27 -17.53 13.83 25.36
C ARG A 27 -16.72 12.73 24.70
N SER A 28 -15.37 12.79 24.82
CA SER A 28 -14.48 11.76 24.30
C SER A 28 -14.72 10.41 24.99
N GLN A 29 -14.91 10.37 26.30
CA GLN A 29 -15.22 9.14 27.03
C GLN A 29 -16.54 8.51 26.56
N PHE A 30 -17.58 9.32 26.37
CA PHE A 30 -18.85 8.85 25.84
C PHE A 30 -18.72 8.35 24.39
N ALA A 31 -17.99 9.06 23.54
CA ALA A 31 -17.71 8.66 22.17
C ALA A 31 -16.93 7.32 22.11
N ILE A 32 -15.93 7.14 23.00
CA ILE A 32 -15.17 5.89 23.15
C ILE A 32 -16.10 4.75 23.58
N ALA A 33 -16.98 4.99 24.57
CA ALA A 33 -17.92 3.97 25.04
C ALA A 33 -18.88 3.52 23.92
N VAL A 34 -19.47 4.47 23.18
CA VAL A 34 -20.35 4.17 22.03
C VAL A 34 -19.59 3.46 20.93
N GLY A 35 -18.38 3.91 20.60
CA GLY A 35 -17.51 3.27 19.60
C GLY A 35 -17.20 1.81 19.98
N LYS A 36 -16.77 1.55 21.22
CA LYS A 36 -16.46 0.20 21.71
C LYS A 36 -17.70 -0.71 21.77
N THR A 37 -18.84 -0.19 22.21
CA THR A 37 -20.10 -0.95 22.24
C THR A 37 -20.57 -1.31 20.85
N SER A 38 -20.54 -0.35 19.89
CA SER A 38 -20.89 -0.62 18.51
C SER A 38 -19.95 -1.65 17.86
N GLN A 39 -18.67 -1.62 18.20
CA GLN A 39 -17.69 -2.59 17.74
C GLN A 39 -17.91 -3.99 18.29
N TRP A 40 -18.21 -4.10 19.58
CA TRP A 40 -18.62 -5.36 20.21
C TRP A 40 -19.86 -5.94 19.54
N ALA A 41 -20.90 -5.12 19.32
CA ALA A 41 -22.12 -5.53 18.65
C ALA A 41 -21.86 -6.02 17.21
N LEU A 42 -21.02 -5.30 16.45
CA LEU A 42 -20.68 -5.70 15.08
C LEU A 42 -19.87 -7.00 15.03
N LYS A 43 -18.92 -7.20 15.94
CA LYS A 43 -18.17 -8.47 16.04
C LYS A 43 -19.07 -9.65 16.42
N THR A 44 -20.08 -9.42 17.28
CA THR A 44 -20.94 -10.48 17.80
C THR A 44 -22.05 -10.85 16.82
N PHE A 45 -22.67 -9.87 16.16
CA PHE A 45 -23.88 -10.07 15.36
C PHE A 45 -23.68 -9.96 13.84
N PHE A 46 -22.61 -9.27 13.39
CA PHE A 46 -22.45 -8.90 11.98
C PHE A 46 -21.02 -9.13 11.49
N LYS A 47 -20.50 -10.23 11.34
CA LYS A 47 -19.13 -10.57 10.82
C LYS A 47 -18.46 -9.57 9.84
N GLY A 48 -18.59 -8.23 10.05
CA GLY A 48 -18.03 -7.20 9.15
C GLY A 48 -18.21 -5.77 9.63
N GLY A 49 -17.44 -4.81 9.06
CA GLY A 49 -17.58 -3.36 9.27
C GLY A 49 -16.47 -2.73 10.11
N SER A 50 -15.25 -2.62 9.53
CA SER A 50 -14.08 -2.04 10.23
C SER A 50 -14.19 -0.54 10.54
N SER A 51 -14.98 0.24 9.78
CA SER A 51 -15.03 1.70 9.87
C SER A 51 -16.26 2.27 10.58
N LEU A 52 -17.35 1.49 10.76
CA LEU A 52 -18.59 1.99 11.37
C LEU A 52 -18.41 2.46 12.83
N PRO A 53 -17.70 1.75 13.72
CA PRO A 53 -17.45 2.22 15.08
C PRO A 53 -16.77 3.58 15.13
N GLY A 54 -15.74 3.78 14.29
CA GLY A 54 -15.05 5.05 14.18
C GLY A 54 -15.94 6.16 13.62
N LYS A 55 -16.81 5.86 12.65
CA LYS A 55 -17.76 6.82 12.11
C LYS A 55 -18.77 7.29 13.16
N LEU A 56 -19.25 6.40 14.01
CA LEU A 56 -20.15 6.74 15.12
C LEU A 56 -19.43 7.57 16.17
N ALA A 57 -18.22 7.18 16.56
CA ALA A 57 -17.41 7.91 17.53
C ALA A 57 -17.09 9.34 17.06
N LEU A 58 -16.70 9.52 15.79
CA LEU A 58 -16.42 10.83 15.17
C LEU A 58 -17.67 11.73 15.11
N ARG A 59 -18.87 11.17 14.97
CA ARG A 59 -20.10 11.97 15.02
C ARG A 59 -20.36 12.56 16.41
N ILE A 60 -19.95 11.86 17.46
CA ILE A 60 -20.09 12.29 18.84
C ILE A 60 -18.96 13.26 19.20
N ASP A 61 -17.72 12.89 18.87
CA ASP A 61 -16.53 13.69 19.11
C ASP A 61 -15.62 13.73 17.89
N PRO A 62 -15.65 14.81 17.09
CA PRO A 62 -14.75 14.97 15.93
C PRO A 62 -13.27 14.96 16.28
N HIS A 63 -12.92 15.33 17.54
CA HIS A 63 -11.55 15.40 18.05
C HIS A 63 -11.11 14.15 18.82
N ILE A 64 -11.86 13.06 18.75
CA ILE A 64 -11.61 11.83 19.53
C ILE A 64 -10.19 11.27 19.33
N LEU A 65 -9.60 11.46 18.14
CA LEU A 65 -8.25 11.00 17.84
C LEU A 65 -7.18 11.66 18.71
N ASP A 66 -7.34 12.93 19.09
CA ASP A 66 -6.42 13.63 20.02
C ASP A 66 -6.29 12.89 21.34
N SER A 67 -7.41 12.35 21.82
CA SER A 67 -7.45 11.58 23.08
C SER A 67 -6.95 10.15 22.92
N LEU A 68 -7.28 9.50 21.81
CA LEU A 68 -6.96 8.09 21.56
C LEU A 68 -5.49 7.86 21.20
N ALA A 69 -4.88 8.79 20.43
CA ALA A 69 -3.50 8.66 19.97
C ALA A 69 -2.47 9.24 20.94
N LYS A 70 -2.90 9.96 22.00
CA LYS A 70 -2.08 10.73 22.93
C LYS A 70 -0.83 10.00 23.47
N ASP A 71 -0.98 8.70 23.76
CA ASP A 71 0.07 7.92 24.40
C ASP A 71 0.91 7.10 23.38
N TYR A 72 0.71 7.32 22.08
CA TYR A 72 1.38 6.58 21.02
C TYR A 72 2.46 7.41 20.32
N GLN A 73 3.60 6.77 20.06
CA GLN A 73 4.54 7.21 19.03
C GLN A 73 3.98 6.76 17.68
N VAL A 74 3.56 7.72 16.87
CA VAL A 74 2.86 7.44 15.63
C VAL A 74 3.81 7.53 14.44
N VAL A 75 3.91 6.43 13.70
CA VAL A 75 4.57 6.33 12.41
C VAL A 75 3.48 6.25 11.34
N VAL A 76 3.53 7.10 10.34
CA VAL A 76 2.59 7.11 9.22
C VAL A 76 3.28 6.60 7.97
N VAL A 77 2.69 5.62 7.31
CA VAL A 77 3.13 5.10 6.01
C VAL A 77 2.14 5.55 4.94
N THR A 78 2.64 6.26 3.94
CA THR A 78 1.83 6.78 2.82
C THR A 78 2.59 6.72 1.49
N GLY A 79 1.89 6.89 0.37
CA GLY A 79 2.39 6.81 -0.99
C GLY A 79 1.54 5.90 -1.87
N THR A 80 1.77 5.84 -3.17
CA THR A 80 0.90 5.16 -4.14
C THR A 80 0.93 3.64 -4.01
N ASN A 81 2.11 3.04 -4.08
CA ASN A 81 2.30 1.59 -4.03
C ASN A 81 3.10 1.16 -2.81
N GLY A 82 2.91 -0.10 -2.38
CA GLY A 82 3.69 -0.72 -1.32
C GLY A 82 3.26 -0.39 0.12
N LYS A 83 2.36 0.56 0.37
CA LYS A 83 1.91 0.97 1.72
C LYS A 83 1.64 -0.21 2.65
N THR A 84 0.80 -1.14 2.21
CA THR A 84 0.33 -2.26 3.04
C THR A 84 1.47 -3.18 3.45
N LEU A 85 2.32 -3.59 2.49
CA LEU A 85 3.46 -4.47 2.79
C LEU A 85 4.51 -3.74 3.64
N THR A 86 4.84 -2.50 3.30
CA THR A 86 5.78 -1.69 4.10
C THR A 86 5.28 -1.51 5.53
N THR A 87 3.97 -1.24 5.72
CA THR A 87 3.37 -1.17 7.06
C THR A 87 3.50 -2.50 7.80
N ALA A 88 3.16 -3.62 7.16
CA ALA A 88 3.26 -4.94 7.77
C ALA A 88 4.70 -5.28 8.18
N LEU A 89 5.68 -5.07 7.28
CA LEU A 89 7.10 -5.29 7.58
C LEU A 89 7.58 -4.39 8.72
N THR A 90 7.24 -3.10 8.71
CA THR A 90 7.58 -2.15 9.78
C THR A 90 7.01 -2.62 11.13
N VAL A 91 5.74 -3.02 11.16
CA VAL A 91 5.09 -3.56 12.36
C VAL A 91 5.80 -4.81 12.86
N ASN A 92 6.11 -5.75 11.98
CA ASN A 92 6.77 -7.01 12.34
C ASN A 92 8.16 -6.78 12.92
N ILE A 93 8.92 -5.86 12.33
CA ILE A 93 10.25 -5.50 12.84
C ILE A 93 10.12 -4.83 14.22
N LEU A 94 9.26 -3.83 14.35
CA LEU A 94 9.09 -3.12 15.63
C LEU A 94 8.60 -4.04 16.75
N ARG A 95 7.75 -5.03 16.44
CA ARG A 95 7.30 -6.07 17.40
C ARG A 95 8.44 -6.97 17.92
N GLN A 96 9.60 -7.03 17.23
CA GLN A 96 10.77 -7.73 17.75
C GLN A 96 11.43 -6.98 18.92
N GLN A 97 11.11 -5.70 19.10
CA GLN A 97 11.73 -4.85 20.14
C GLN A 97 10.71 -4.23 21.10
N PHE A 98 9.51 -3.91 20.64
CA PHE A 98 8.50 -3.20 21.41
C PHE A 98 7.30 -4.10 21.66
N ASP A 99 6.79 -4.09 22.89
CA ASP A 99 5.73 -5.02 23.33
C ASP A 99 4.36 -4.73 22.68
N GLU A 100 4.12 -3.48 22.26
CA GLU A 100 2.82 -3.05 21.75
C GLU A 100 2.98 -2.17 20.52
N VAL A 101 2.64 -2.72 19.36
CA VAL A 101 2.63 -2.01 18.07
C VAL A 101 1.24 -2.16 17.47
N LEU A 102 0.48 -1.06 17.51
CA LEU A 102 -0.84 -0.96 16.91
C LEU A 102 -0.71 -0.70 15.42
N THR A 103 -1.59 -1.29 14.63
CA THR A 103 -1.71 -1.00 13.20
C THR A 103 -3.16 -1.10 12.74
N ASN A 104 -3.52 -0.34 11.71
CA ASN A 104 -4.86 -0.44 11.12
C ASN A 104 -4.90 -1.61 10.13
N PRO A 105 -6.04 -2.34 10.08
CA PRO A 105 -6.21 -3.42 9.12
C PRO A 105 -6.24 -2.86 7.69
N THR A 106 -5.85 -3.69 6.72
CA THR A 106 -5.86 -3.39 5.30
C THR A 106 -7.19 -2.76 4.85
N GLY A 107 -7.12 -1.67 4.12
CA GLY A 107 -8.29 -0.91 3.64
C GLY A 107 -8.94 0.01 4.69
N ALA A 108 -8.47 0.05 5.94
CA ALA A 108 -8.95 0.97 6.97
C ALA A 108 -8.06 2.23 7.08
N ASN A 109 -7.65 2.79 5.95
CA ASN A 109 -6.66 3.85 5.80
C ASN A 109 -7.26 5.29 5.73
N MET A 110 -8.55 5.42 6.03
CA MET A 110 -9.26 6.70 6.17
C MET A 110 -9.51 7.03 7.65
N VAL A 111 -9.82 8.30 7.96
CA VAL A 111 -10.02 8.80 9.34
C VAL A 111 -10.87 7.87 10.21
N GLN A 112 -12.04 7.43 9.73
CA GLN A 112 -12.94 6.57 10.49
C GLN A 112 -12.34 5.16 10.75
N GLY A 113 -11.52 4.65 9.83
CA GLY A 113 -10.80 3.39 10.01
C GLY A 113 -9.73 3.52 11.08
N ILE A 114 -8.99 4.62 11.08
CA ILE A 114 -7.97 4.93 12.08
C ILE A 114 -8.60 5.06 13.48
N VAL A 115 -9.73 5.79 13.62
CA VAL A 115 -10.46 5.85 14.89
C VAL A 115 -10.88 4.46 15.37
N SER A 116 -11.44 3.63 14.46
CA SER A 116 -11.81 2.25 14.81
C SER A 116 -10.63 1.43 15.30
N THR A 117 -9.45 1.64 14.72
CA THR A 117 -8.20 0.97 15.11
C THR A 117 -7.82 1.32 16.55
N PHE A 118 -7.78 2.60 16.89
CA PHE A 118 -7.47 3.03 18.26
C PHE A 118 -8.54 2.59 19.29
N LEU A 119 -9.81 2.53 18.89
CA LEU A 119 -10.87 2.01 19.78
C LEU A 119 -10.68 0.53 20.12
N GLN A 120 -9.99 -0.25 19.28
CA GLN A 120 -9.68 -1.67 19.50
C GLN A 120 -8.46 -1.87 20.41
N ALA A 121 -7.62 -0.85 20.53
CA ALA A 121 -6.39 -0.93 21.26
C ALA A 121 -6.65 -1.30 22.73
N LYS A 122 -5.85 -2.21 23.27
CA LYS A 122 -5.87 -2.55 24.69
C LYS A 122 -5.23 -1.43 25.49
N PRO A 123 -5.73 -1.13 26.70
CA PRO A 123 -5.05 -0.18 27.58
C PRO A 123 -3.66 -0.73 27.95
N ALA A 124 -2.59 -0.11 27.47
CA ALA A 124 -1.24 -0.49 27.89
C ALA A 124 -0.87 0.26 29.17
N LYS A 125 -0.27 -0.46 30.09
CA LYS A 125 0.21 0.11 31.36
C LYS A 125 1.70 0.50 31.23
N GLY A 126 1.97 1.80 31.16
CA GLY A 126 3.27 2.36 31.53
C GLY A 126 4.45 2.21 30.56
N LYS A 127 4.28 1.77 29.31
CA LYS A 127 5.34 1.64 28.30
C LYS A 127 5.05 2.54 27.09
N LYS A 128 6.10 2.95 26.38
CA LYS A 128 5.98 3.58 25.07
C LYS A 128 5.23 2.66 24.11
N LYS A 129 4.17 3.16 23.52
CA LYS A 129 3.31 2.46 22.56
C LYS A 129 3.63 2.98 21.17
N PHE A 130 3.69 2.08 20.20
CA PHE A 130 3.81 2.44 18.80
C PHE A 130 2.48 2.28 18.09
N ALA A 131 2.21 3.18 17.14
CA ALA A 131 1.15 3.02 16.15
C ALA A 131 1.76 3.22 14.77
N VAL A 132 1.82 2.17 13.96
CA VAL A 132 2.23 2.24 12.55
C VAL A 132 0.95 2.23 11.72
N LEU A 133 0.65 3.36 11.09
CA LEU A 133 -0.61 3.59 10.41
C LEU A 133 -0.40 3.73 8.90
N GLU A 134 -1.04 2.85 8.14
CA GLU A 134 -1.23 3.06 6.70
C GLU A 134 -2.28 4.14 6.50
N ILE A 135 -1.93 5.24 5.84
CA ILE A 135 -2.85 6.34 5.56
C ILE A 135 -2.84 6.64 4.06
N ASP A 136 -4.05 6.74 3.51
CA ASP A 136 -4.28 7.16 2.13
C ASP A 136 -3.87 8.62 1.93
N GLU A 137 -3.30 8.95 0.79
CA GLU A 137 -2.72 10.26 0.46
C GLU A 137 -3.70 11.41 0.66
N ALA A 138 -4.96 11.23 0.23
CA ALA A 138 -6.01 12.23 0.38
C ALA A 138 -6.55 12.36 1.82
N SER A 139 -6.31 11.34 2.65
CA SER A 139 -6.75 11.31 4.05
C SER A 139 -5.70 11.86 5.00
N LEU A 140 -4.44 11.96 4.58
CA LEU A 140 -3.32 12.32 5.45
C LEU A 140 -3.54 13.68 6.12
N SER A 141 -3.86 14.72 5.36
CA SER A 141 -4.08 16.07 5.88
C SER A 141 -5.21 16.12 6.94
N LYS A 142 -6.26 15.30 6.77
CA LYS A 142 -7.36 15.20 7.73
C LYS A 142 -6.98 14.47 9.02
N VAL A 143 -6.17 13.41 8.90
CA VAL A 143 -5.71 12.64 10.05
C VAL A 143 -4.73 13.44 10.89
N THR A 144 -3.80 14.16 10.25
CA THR A 144 -2.77 14.96 10.92
C THR A 144 -3.30 16.27 11.57
N GLU A 145 -4.58 16.59 11.37
CA GLU A 145 -5.25 17.61 12.21
C GLU A 145 -5.34 17.17 13.66
N TYR A 146 -5.54 15.89 13.89
CA TYR A 146 -5.84 15.31 15.22
C TYR A 146 -4.71 14.46 15.79
N ILE A 147 -3.88 13.85 14.93
CA ILE A 147 -2.73 13.05 15.36
C ILE A 147 -1.46 13.83 15.03
N LYS A 148 -0.48 13.80 15.93
CA LYS A 148 0.86 14.33 15.71
C LYS A 148 1.85 13.18 15.52
N PRO A 149 2.10 12.74 14.28
CA PRO A 149 3.10 11.72 14.02
C PRO A 149 4.50 12.20 14.44
N GLU A 150 5.34 11.26 14.88
CA GLU A 150 6.78 11.49 15.06
C GLU A 150 7.55 11.24 13.75
N LEU A 151 7.01 10.36 12.89
CA LEU A 151 7.64 9.97 11.64
C LEU A 151 6.62 9.75 10.54
N PHE A 152 6.95 10.25 9.35
CA PHE A 152 6.31 9.92 8.09
C PHE A 152 7.23 9.08 7.23
N LEU A 153 6.75 7.97 6.71
CA LEU A 153 7.42 7.14 5.72
C LEU A 153 6.71 7.29 4.38
N PHE A 154 7.41 7.84 3.38
CA PHE A 154 6.91 8.01 2.02
C PHE A 154 7.51 6.93 1.13
N THR A 155 6.66 6.06 0.56
CA THR A 155 7.12 4.92 -0.25
C THR A 155 7.46 5.32 -1.69
N ASN A 156 6.47 5.79 -2.43
CA ASN A 156 6.59 6.25 -3.81
C ASN A 156 5.33 7.04 -4.22
N ILE A 157 5.41 7.80 -5.30
CA ILE A 157 4.26 8.45 -5.92
C ILE A 157 4.32 8.16 -7.41
N PHE A 158 3.31 7.47 -7.89
CA PHE A 158 3.09 7.17 -9.30
C PHE A 158 1.65 7.55 -9.67
N ARG A 159 1.37 7.62 -10.95
CA ARG A 159 0.02 7.81 -11.45
C ARG A 159 -0.88 6.66 -11.02
N ASP A 160 -1.96 7.00 -10.32
CA ASP A 160 -2.94 6.06 -9.79
C ASP A 160 -4.30 6.76 -9.69
N GLN A 161 -5.35 6.16 -10.24
CA GLN A 161 -6.73 6.67 -10.17
C GLN A 161 -6.79 8.20 -10.35
N MET A 162 -6.37 8.71 -11.53
CA MET A 162 -6.31 10.15 -11.80
C MET A 162 -7.64 10.88 -11.64
N ASP A 163 -8.74 10.16 -11.86
CA ASP A 163 -10.11 10.62 -11.58
C ASP A 163 -10.34 10.95 -10.10
N ARG A 164 -9.55 10.37 -9.19
CA ARG A 164 -9.68 10.52 -7.75
C ARG A 164 -8.59 11.41 -7.11
N TYR A 165 -7.34 11.28 -7.55
CA TYR A 165 -6.20 11.94 -6.92
C TYR A 165 -5.57 13.04 -7.78
N GLY A 166 -5.87 13.07 -9.09
CA GLY A 166 -5.26 13.99 -10.03
C GLY A 166 -3.79 13.65 -10.34
N GLU A 167 -3.06 14.65 -10.78
CA GLU A 167 -1.66 14.55 -11.18
C GLU A 167 -0.74 14.22 -9.99
N ILE A 168 0.38 13.55 -10.25
CA ILE A 168 1.37 13.09 -9.25
C ILE A 168 1.87 14.23 -8.33
N TYR A 169 2.09 15.42 -8.89
CA TYR A 169 2.52 16.59 -8.10
C TYR A 169 1.42 17.12 -7.18
N THR A 170 0.15 16.97 -7.56
CA THR A 170 -0.99 17.34 -6.70
C THR A 170 -1.07 16.38 -5.51
N THR A 171 -0.94 15.08 -5.78
CA THR A 171 -0.89 14.06 -4.72
C THR A 171 0.26 14.31 -3.76
N TYR A 172 1.45 14.64 -4.28
CA TYR A 172 2.60 14.94 -3.42
C TYR A 172 2.38 16.19 -2.56
N ARG A 173 1.81 17.27 -3.11
CA ARG A 173 1.48 18.46 -2.32
C ARG A 173 0.52 18.16 -1.17
N MET A 174 -0.53 17.35 -1.40
CA MET A 174 -1.45 16.93 -0.33
C MET A 174 -0.72 16.18 0.79
N ILE A 175 0.24 15.32 0.45
CA ILE A 175 1.05 14.60 1.44
C ILE A 175 1.93 15.57 2.24
N VAL A 176 2.62 16.49 1.57
CA VAL A 176 3.48 17.51 2.21
C VAL A 176 2.68 18.44 3.11
N GLU A 177 1.52 18.91 2.66
CA GLU A 177 0.61 19.72 3.48
C GLU A 177 0.13 18.97 4.73
N GLY A 178 -0.13 17.67 4.59
CA GLY A 178 -0.45 16.80 5.72
C GLY A 178 0.71 16.69 6.71
N ALA A 179 1.92 16.46 6.23
CA ALA A 179 3.13 16.34 7.06
C ALA A 179 3.49 17.65 7.75
N ALA A 180 3.30 18.80 7.08
CA ALA A 180 3.60 20.14 7.63
C ALA A 180 2.76 20.49 8.88
N LYS A 181 1.66 19.79 9.14
CA LYS A 181 0.88 19.93 10.39
C LYS A 181 1.60 19.35 11.62
N SER A 182 2.68 18.64 11.41
CA SER A 182 3.59 18.11 12.44
C SER A 182 5.04 18.45 12.04
N PRO A 183 5.46 19.72 12.13
CA PRO A 183 6.72 20.20 11.54
C PRO A 183 7.98 19.55 12.15
N ASP A 184 7.90 19.10 13.40
CA ASP A 184 9.01 18.41 14.08
C ASP A 184 9.13 16.93 13.69
N ALA A 185 8.12 16.37 13.00
CA ALA A 185 8.13 14.98 12.57
C ALA A 185 9.18 14.74 11.48
N LEU A 186 9.95 13.66 11.62
CA LEU A 186 10.90 13.24 10.59
C LEU A 186 10.14 12.68 9.38
N ILE A 187 10.53 13.08 8.18
CA ILE A 187 10.14 12.41 6.95
C ILE A 187 11.28 11.48 6.51
N ILE A 188 11.01 10.19 6.42
CA ILE A 188 11.86 9.22 5.72
C ILE A 188 11.23 8.96 4.36
N SER A 189 11.92 9.27 3.27
CA SER A 189 11.40 9.16 1.91
C SER A 189 12.35 8.44 0.96
N ASN A 190 11.80 7.88 -0.11
CA ASN A 190 12.58 7.25 -1.16
C ASN A 190 13.41 8.29 -1.91
N GLY A 191 14.72 8.31 -1.69
CA GLY A 191 15.66 9.23 -2.34
C GLY A 191 15.81 8.99 -3.84
N ASP A 192 15.50 7.78 -4.32
CA ASP A 192 15.56 7.42 -5.74
C ASP A 192 14.38 7.99 -6.54
N SER A 193 13.36 8.53 -5.87
CA SER A 193 12.20 9.14 -6.51
C SER A 193 12.37 10.65 -6.66
N PRO A 194 12.48 11.19 -7.91
CA PRO A 194 12.70 12.63 -8.13
C PRO A 194 11.63 13.52 -7.50
N ILE A 195 10.38 13.02 -7.43
CA ILE A 195 9.26 13.81 -6.92
C ILE A 195 9.42 14.17 -5.44
N PHE A 196 10.01 13.29 -4.63
CA PHE A 196 10.20 13.57 -3.20
C PHE A 196 11.22 14.68 -2.92
N ASN A 197 12.11 14.97 -3.86
CA ASN A 197 13.05 16.07 -3.76
C ASN A 197 12.59 17.34 -4.53
N SER A 198 11.37 17.32 -5.09
CA SER A 198 10.86 18.43 -5.92
C SER A 198 10.27 19.59 -5.15
N VAL A 199 9.97 19.43 -3.86
CA VAL A 199 9.35 20.45 -2.99
C VAL A 199 10.09 20.46 -1.67
N GLU A 200 10.47 21.67 -1.22
CA GLU A 200 10.99 21.88 0.13
C GLU A 200 9.89 21.64 1.17
N THR A 201 10.27 21.06 2.31
CA THR A 201 9.36 20.84 3.44
C THR A 201 9.93 21.47 4.70
N VAL A 202 9.05 21.85 5.61
CA VAL A 202 9.44 22.33 6.95
C VAL A 202 9.97 21.22 7.85
N ASN A 203 9.64 19.97 7.53
CA ASN A 203 10.02 18.78 8.28
C ASN A 203 11.48 18.42 8.05
N PRO A 204 12.20 17.91 9.05
CA PRO A 204 13.50 17.26 8.85
C PRO A 204 13.32 16.03 7.93
N ARG A 205 14.34 15.76 7.09
CA ARG A 205 14.31 14.67 6.10
C ARG A 205 15.46 13.73 6.22
N LYS A 206 15.20 12.45 5.95
CA LYS A 206 16.14 11.40 5.66
C LYS A 206 15.73 10.62 4.44
N TYR A 207 16.68 10.04 3.75
CA TYR A 207 16.44 9.35 2.48
C TYR A 207 16.95 7.92 2.51
N TYR A 208 16.13 6.99 2.01
CA TYR A 208 16.55 5.64 1.69
C TYR A 208 16.59 5.45 0.18
N GLY A 209 17.41 4.51 -0.29
CA GLY A 209 17.49 4.19 -1.71
C GLY A 209 18.57 3.17 -2.01
N PHE A 210 18.75 2.90 -3.29
CA PHE A 210 19.78 2.01 -3.78
C PHE A 210 21.10 2.76 -3.99
N ASP A 211 22.18 2.21 -3.47
CA ASP A 211 23.53 2.69 -3.70
C ASP A 211 24.38 1.58 -4.33
N HIS A 212 23.84 1.07 -5.43
CA HIS A 212 24.47 0.06 -6.25
C HIS A 212 25.44 0.68 -7.24
N GLN A 213 26.24 -0.16 -7.92
CA GLN A 213 27.19 0.29 -8.94
C GLN A 213 26.50 1.14 -10.00
N GLU A 214 27.14 2.24 -10.40
CA GLU A 214 26.65 3.09 -11.47
C GLU A 214 26.74 2.36 -12.81
N ASP A 215 25.68 2.44 -13.58
CA ASP A 215 25.60 1.94 -14.96
C ASP A 215 26.04 3.03 -15.95
N GLU A 216 26.03 2.69 -17.26
CA GLU A 216 26.12 3.70 -18.30
C GLU A 216 24.96 4.68 -18.16
N GLU A 217 25.19 5.94 -18.55
CA GLU A 217 24.19 6.99 -18.52
C GLU A 217 22.96 6.62 -19.34
N GLN A 218 21.79 6.72 -18.73
CA GLN A 218 20.52 6.35 -19.36
C GLN A 218 19.44 7.41 -19.07
N MET A 219 18.37 7.38 -19.86
CA MET A 219 17.18 8.20 -19.66
C MET A 219 16.02 7.31 -19.26
N ALA A 220 15.07 7.85 -18.48
CA ALA A 220 13.86 7.12 -18.11
C ALA A 220 13.04 6.71 -19.35
N HIS A 221 12.39 5.55 -19.30
CA HIS A 221 11.55 5.06 -20.38
C HIS A 221 10.31 5.95 -20.60
N TYR A 222 9.83 6.03 -21.84
CA TYR A 222 8.75 6.94 -22.27
C TYR A 222 7.46 6.86 -21.47
N ASN A 223 7.10 5.71 -20.93
CA ASN A 223 5.83 5.50 -20.23
C ASN A 223 5.93 5.64 -18.71
N THR A 224 6.93 6.39 -18.21
CA THR A 224 7.11 6.63 -16.79
C THR A 224 6.74 8.06 -16.40
N ASP A 225 6.12 8.21 -15.22
CA ASP A 225 5.81 9.53 -14.68
C ASP A 225 7.08 10.22 -14.16
N GLY A 226 7.10 11.56 -14.19
CA GLY A 226 8.18 12.32 -13.55
C GLY A 226 9.54 12.26 -14.26
N VAL A 227 9.55 12.08 -15.58
CA VAL A 227 10.78 12.08 -16.38
C VAL A 227 11.40 13.47 -16.57
N LEU A 228 10.65 14.53 -16.29
CA LEU A 228 11.11 15.90 -16.39
C LEU A 228 11.61 16.43 -15.06
N CYS A 229 12.68 17.20 -15.11
CA CYS A 229 13.20 17.91 -13.96
C CYS A 229 12.13 18.85 -13.38
N PRO A 230 11.80 18.77 -12.08
CA PRO A 230 10.79 19.62 -11.45
C PRO A 230 11.17 21.10 -11.45
N ASN A 231 12.46 21.43 -11.57
CA ASN A 231 12.96 22.82 -11.51
C ASN A 231 12.99 23.49 -12.88
N CYS A 232 13.39 22.79 -13.94
CA CYS A 232 13.63 23.42 -15.25
C CYS A 232 13.01 22.69 -16.44
N HIS A 233 12.25 21.63 -16.19
CA HIS A 233 11.55 20.80 -17.19
C HIS A 233 12.45 20.15 -18.26
N HIS A 234 13.77 20.08 -18.03
CA HIS A 234 14.67 19.29 -18.85
C HIS A 234 14.50 17.80 -18.52
N ILE A 235 14.76 16.91 -19.47
CA ILE A 235 14.71 15.46 -19.24
C ILE A 235 15.75 15.10 -18.17
N LEU A 236 15.35 14.29 -17.20
CA LEU A 236 16.25 13.74 -16.18
C LEU A 236 17.10 12.63 -16.78
N HIS A 237 18.38 12.64 -16.45
CA HIS A 237 19.34 11.59 -16.73
C HIS A 237 19.60 10.76 -15.49
N TYR A 238 20.03 9.53 -15.68
CA TYR A 238 20.23 8.57 -14.59
C TYR A 238 21.60 7.88 -14.75
N LYS A 239 22.28 7.71 -13.64
CA LYS A 239 23.46 6.85 -13.53
C LYS A 239 23.08 5.42 -13.10
N MET A 240 21.85 5.21 -12.70
CA MET A 240 21.26 3.92 -12.34
C MET A 240 19.75 4.07 -12.36
N ILE A 241 19.02 3.13 -12.95
CA ILE A 241 17.57 2.99 -12.85
C ILE A 241 17.27 1.61 -12.27
N THR A 242 16.44 1.56 -11.24
CA THR A 242 15.98 0.30 -10.66
C THR A 242 14.67 -0.17 -11.30
N TYR A 243 13.66 0.69 -11.32
CA TYR A 243 12.44 0.50 -12.10
C TYR A 243 11.68 1.83 -12.26
N ALA A 244 10.85 1.93 -13.29
CA ALA A 244 10.15 3.16 -13.65
C ALA A 244 11.12 4.36 -13.74
N ASN A 245 10.92 5.37 -12.90
CA ASN A 245 11.79 6.54 -12.78
C ASN A 245 12.56 6.58 -11.46
N LEU A 246 12.70 5.45 -10.76
CA LEU A 246 13.47 5.37 -9.51
C LEU A 246 14.92 5.05 -9.79
N GLY A 247 15.83 5.82 -9.19
CA GLY A 247 17.25 5.59 -9.33
C GLY A 247 18.12 6.79 -9.00
N LYS A 248 19.37 6.75 -9.46
CA LYS A 248 20.35 7.81 -9.24
C LYS A 248 20.23 8.87 -10.36
N TYR A 249 19.20 9.71 -10.21
CA TYR A 249 18.88 10.76 -11.17
C TYR A 249 19.70 12.03 -11.01
N TYR A 250 19.85 12.77 -12.10
CA TYR A 250 20.36 14.14 -12.14
C TYR A 250 19.83 14.91 -13.34
N CYS A 251 19.82 16.22 -13.23
CA CYS A 251 19.49 17.12 -14.35
C CYS A 251 20.75 17.76 -14.90
N PRO A 252 21.12 17.51 -16.17
CA PRO A 252 22.34 18.10 -16.75
C PRO A 252 22.22 19.62 -16.97
N ASN A 253 20.99 20.18 -16.94
CA ASN A 253 20.76 21.60 -17.18
C ASN A 253 20.82 22.47 -15.92
N CYS A 254 20.24 22.05 -14.79
CA CYS A 254 20.14 22.91 -13.59
C CYS A 254 20.82 22.32 -12.33
N GLY A 255 21.40 21.13 -12.43
CA GLY A 255 22.09 20.49 -11.33
C GLY A 255 21.16 19.83 -10.28
N PHE A 256 19.84 19.79 -10.50
CA PHE A 256 18.93 19.01 -9.65
C PHE A 256 19.36 17.54 -9.68
N HIS A 257 19.53 16.92 -8.53
CA HIS A 257 20.03 15.54 -8.43
C HIS A 257 19.44 14.82 -7.23
N ARG A 258 19.63 13.49 -7.20
CA ARG A 258 19.26 12.64 -6.08
C ARG A 258 19.99 13.11 -4.79
N PRO A 259 19.25 13.24 -3.67
CA PRO A 259 19.86 13.56 -2.39
C PRO A 259 20.80 12.43 -1.92
N GLU A 260 21.71 12.75 -0.99
CA GLU A 260 22.48 11.72 -0.30
C GLU A 260 21.56 10.83 0.51
N LEU A 261 21.90 9.54 0.57
CA LEU A 261 21.09 8.54 1.24
C LEU A 261 21.59 8.34 2.68
N ASP A 262 20.66 8.34 3.62
CA ASP A 262 20.92 7.98 5.02
C ASP A 262 20.86 6.45 5.24
N TYR A 263 20.04 5.74 4.45
CA TYR A 263 19.85 4.29 4.50
C TYR A 263 20.04 3.71 3.10
N ARG A 264 21.07 2.88 2.93
CA ARG A 264 21.55 2.47 1.61
C ARG A 264 21.43 0.97 1.41
N LEU A 265 20.73 0.56 0.38
CA LEU A 265 20.82 -0.79 -0.15
C LEU A 265 21.99 -0.84 -1.15
N THR A 266 23.02 -1.59 -0.81
CA THR A 266 24.30 -1.63 -1.56
C THR A 266 24.39 -2.80 -2.52
N GLU A 267 23.65 -3.90 -2.26
CA GLU A 267 23.73 -5.11 -3.07
C GLU A 267 22.42 -5.91 -2.99
N ILE A 268 22.01 -6.51 -4.12
CA ILE A 268 21.04 -7.60 -4.16
C ILE A 268 21.82 -8.88 -4.45
N THR A 269 21.87 -9.77 -3.48
CA THR A 269 22.65 -11.02 -3.56
C THR A 269 21.84 -12.15 -4.21
N HIS A 270 20.52 -12.11 -4.07
CA HIS A 270 19.58 -13.00 -4.72
C HIS A 270 18.24 -12.32 -4.95
N MET A 271 17.59 -12.60 -6.07
CA MET A 271 16.20 -12.20 -6.33
C MET A 271 15.56 -13.14 -7.34
N ASP A 272 14.40 -13.68 -6.96
CA ASP A 272 13.53 -14.45 -7.85
C ASP A 272 12.06 -13.99 -7.72
N ASN A 273 11.11 -14.78 -8.19
CA ASN A 273 9.69 -14.45 -8.14
C ASN A 273 9.04 -14.65 -6.77
N VAL A 274 9.73 -15.23 -5.79
CA VAL A 274 9.17 -15.54 -4.45
C VAL A 274 10.01 -15.02 -3.29
N SER A 275 11.28 -14.65 -3.51
CA SER A 275 12.18 -14.18 -2.47
C SER A 275 13.21 -13.17 -2.97
N ALA A 276 13.82 -12.44 -2.06
CA ALA A 276 15.01 -11.64 -2.33
C ALA A 276 15.91 -11.54 -1.10
N ASP A 277 17.24 -11.61 -1.34
CA ASP A 277 18.28 -11.38 -0.35
C ASP A 277 19.11 -10.16 -0.76
N PHE A 278 19.44 -9.30 0.19
CA PHE A 278 20.08 -8.02 -0.09
C PHE A 278 20.88 -7.50 1.13
N VAL A 279 21.73 -6.51 0.87
CA VAL A 279 22.58 -5.85 1.88
C VAL A 279 22.13 -4.40 2.07
N ILE A 280 21.81 -4.02 3.31
CA ILE A 280 21.56 -2.62 3.71
C ILE A 280 22.63 -2.21 4.71
N ASP A 281 23.39 -1.14 4.39
CA ASP A 281 24.46 -0.58 5.23
C ASP A 281 25.38 -1.66 5.87
N GLY A 282 25.75 -2.68 5.06
CA GLY A 282 26.64 -3.78 5.42
C GLY A 282 26.00 -4.93 6.19
N ASN A 283 24.70 -4.91 6.42
CA ASN A 283 23.96 -6.02 7.03
C ASN A 283 23.16 -6.78 5.97
N GLU A 284 23.21 -8.12 6.02
CA GLU A 284 22.44 -9.01 5.14
C GLU A 284 21.03 -9.20 5.66
N TYR A 285 20.06 -9.09 4.75
CA TYR A 285 18.62 -9.27 5.01
C TYR A 285 17.97 -10.08 3.89
N GLY A 286 16.81 -10.67 4.17
CA GLY A 286 16.00 -11.41 3.20
C GLY A 286 14.51 -11.20 3.43
N ILE A 287 13.72 -11.36 2.36
CA ILE A 287 12.26 -11.34 2.36
C ILE A 287 11.70 -12.50 1.54
N GLU A 288 10.57 -13.07 1.99
CA GLU A 288 9.86 -14.17 1.36
C GLU A 288 8.80 -13.68 0.33
N VAL A 289 9.14 -12.61 -0.41
CA VAL A 289 8.36 -12.07 -1.52
C VAL A 289 9.31 -11.52 -2.58
N GLY A 290 9.12 -11.93 -3.83
CA GLY A 290 9.99 -11.54 -4.93
C GLY A 290 9.67 -10.17 -5.53
N GLY A 291 10.60 -9.69 -6.35
CA GLY A 291 10.46 -8.48 -7.14
C GLY A 291 11.04 -7.22 -6.51
N MET A 292 11.62 -6.37 -7.35
CA MET A 292 12.35 -5.15 -6.99
C MET A 292 11.53 -4.21 -6.09
N TYR A 293 10.24 -4.04 -6.37
CA TYR A 293 9.36 -3.16 -5.59
C TYR A 293 9.20 -3.63 -4.13
N ASN A 294 9.30 -4.96 -3.87
CA ASN A 294 9.24 -5.50 -2.51
C ASN A 294 10.55 -5.29 -1.76
N VAL A 295 11.67 -5.28 -2.47
CA VAL A 295 12.97 -4.90 -1.89
C VAL A 295 12.94 -3.44 -1.41
N TYR A 296 12.34 -2.51 -2.19
CA TYR A 296 12.11 -1.13 -1.72
C TYR A 296 11.19 -1.06 -0.49
N ASN A 297 10.15 -1.87 -0.44
CA ASN A 297 9.25 -1.93 0.73
C ASN A 297 10.00 -2.40 1.98
N ALA A 298 10.89 -3.38 1.84
CA ALA A 298 11.73 -3.89 2.92
C ALA A 298 12.78 -2.86 3.37
N LEU A 299 13.46 -2.20 2.42
CA LEU A 299 14.41 -1.13 2.69
C LEU A 299 13.74 0.03 3.46
N ALA A 300 12.55 0.45 3.03
CA ALA A 300 11.78 1.49 3.71
C ALA A 300 11.42 1.10 5.15
N ALA A 301 11.00 -0.15 5.38
CA ALA A 301 10.70 -0.67 6.71
C ALA A 301 11.95 -0.77 7.60
N ALA A 302 13.08 -1.21 7.04
CA ALA A 302 14.38 -1.25 7.73
C ALA A 302 14.84 0.15 8.13
N ALA A 303 14.69 1.16 7.24
CA ALA A 303 15.05 2.54 7.53
C ALA A 303 14.28 3.11 8.74
N VAL A 304 12.98 2.81 8.87
CA VAL A 304 12.21 3.18 10.06
C VAL A 304 12.75 2.46 11.30
N ALA A 305 13.04 1.17 11.19
CA ALA A 305 13.52 0.38 12.31
C ALA A 305 14.91 0.86 12.80
N GLU A 306 15.81 1.17 11.88
CA GLU A 306 17.13 1.74 12.20
C GLU A 306 17.02 3.10 12.87
N HIS A 307 16.08 3.95 12.42
CA HIS A 307 15.80 5.22 13.09
C HIS A 307 15.45 5.04 14.58
N TYR A 308 14.69 3.99 14.89
CA TYR A 308 14.34 3.64 16.28
C TYR A 308 15.40 2.75 16.98
N ASN A 309 16.58 2.61 16.40
CA ASN A 309 17.71 1.82 16.93
C ASN A 309 17.33 0.35 17.18
N VAL A 310 16.55 -0.25 16.28
CA VAL A 310 16.29 -1.69 16.29
C VAL A 310 17.55 -2.42 15.80
N PRO A 311 18.11 -3.38 16.56
CA PRO A 311 19.29 -4.12 16.15
C PRO A 311 19.08 -4.91 14.84
N ALA A 312 20.12 -5.01 14.01
CA ALA A 312 20.08 -5.69 12.71
C ALA A 312 19.52 -7.13 12.77
N GLU A 313 19.85 -7.89 13.82
CA GLU A 313 19.30 -9.23 14.04
C GLU A 313 17.77 -9.23 14.19
N LYS A 314 17.21 -8.23 14.88
CA LYS A 314 15.77 -8.08 15.05
C LYS A 314 15.10 -7.61 13.76
N ILE A 315 15.78 -6.74 12.99
CA ILE A 315 15.30 -6.33 11.65
C ILE A 315 15.24 -7.56 10.75
N ARG A 316 16.29 -8.36 10.70
CA ARG A 316 16.33 -9.61 9.91
C ARG A 316 15.20 -10.54 10.28
N LYS A 317 14.95 -10.76 11.57
CA LYS A 317 13.84 -11.59 12.05
C LYS A 317 12.49 -11.05 11.67
N GLY A 318 12.30 -9.74 11.71
CA GLY A 318 11.02 -9.10 11.35
C GLY A 318 10.75 -9.08 9.85
N LEU A 319 11.79 -8.98 9.02
CA LEU A 319 11.70 -9.06 7.55
C LEU A 319 11.42 -10.50 7.07
N GLY A 320 12.01 -11.52 7.70
CA GLY A 320 11.81 -12.94 7.37
C GLY A 320 10.46 -13.49 7.85
N TYR A 321 9.48 -12.65 8.12
CA TYR A 321 8.17 -13.05 8.61
C TYR A 321 7.25 -13.50 7.47
N ASP A 322 6.79 -14.74 7.52
CA ASP A 322 6.00 -15.45 6.48
C ASP A 322 4.48 -15.20 6.61
N GLU A 323 4.02 -14.08 7.17
CA GLU A 323 2.59 -13.77 7.13
C GLU A 323 2.17 -13.26 5.75
N LYS A 324 1.24 -13.97 5.12
CA LYS A 324 0.67 -13.61 3.83
C LYS A 324 -0.13 -12.30 3.93
N VAL A 325 0.42 -11.23 3.39
CA VAL A 325 -0.29 -9.95 3.31
C VAL A 325 -1.34 -10.03 2.19
N PHE A 326 -2.58 -9.68 2.50
CA PHE A 326 -3.73 -9.72 1.57
C PHE A 326 -3.40 -9.12 0.19
N GLY A 327 -3.62 -9.92 -0.88
CA GLY A 327 -3.40 -9.50 -2.26
C GLY A 327 -1.93 -9.27 -2.65
N ARG A 328 -0.97 -9.72 -1.83
CA ARG A 328 0.47 -9.62 -2.09
C ARG A 328 1.06 -11.00 -2.27
N GLN A 329 1.05 -11.51 -3.52
CA GLN A 329 1.57 -12.85 -3.89
C GLN A 329 0.93 -13.99 -3.05
N GLU A 330 -0.38 -13.91 -2.81
CA GLU A 330 -1.09 -14.94 -2.08
C GLU A 330 -1.19 -16.22 -2.93
N VAL A 331 -0.61 -17.33 -2.46
CA VAL A 331 -0.69 -18.62 -3.14
C VAL A 331 -1.92 -19.37 -2.65
N ILE A 332 -2.80 -19.74 -3.58
CA ILE A 332 -4.02 -20.50 -3.35
C ILE A 332 -3.96 -21.78 -4.19
N GLU A 333 -4.24 -22.91 -3.58
CA GLU A 333 -4.34 -24.17 -4.31
C GLU A 333 -5.76 -24.40 -4.83
N ILE A 334 -5.89 -24.60 -6.15
CA ILE A 334 -7.18 -24.87 -6.83
C ILE A 334 -7.00 -26.15 -7.64
N ASP A 335 -7.55 -27.27 -7.18
CA ASP A 335 -7.47 -28.59 -7.85
C ASP A 335 -6.05 -28.96 -8.34
N GLY A 336 -5.05 -28.80 -7.45
CA GLY A 336 -3.65 -29.10 -7.74
C GLY A 336 -2.92 -28.00 -8.54
N LYS A 337 -3.56 -26.87 -8.84
CA LYS A 337 -2.93 -25.69 -9.42
C LYS A 337 -2.46 -24.74 -8.32
N LYS A 338 -1.22 -24.30 -8.38
CA LYS A 338 -0.64 -23.29 -7.51
C LYS A 338 -0.93 -21.89 -8.08
N CYS A 339 -1.99 -21.28 -7.62
CA CYS A 339 -2.47 -19.98 -8.11
C CYS A 339 -1.89 -18.84 -7.27
N THR A 340 -1.00 -18.04 -7.85
CA THR A 340 -0.46 -16.84 -7.20
C THR A 340 -1.34 -15.65 -7.54
N LEU A 341 -2.11 -15.16 -6.56
CA LEU A 341 -2.99 -14.01 -6.70
C LEU A 341 -2.25 -12.72 -6.39
N VAL A 342 -2.23 -11.78 -7.34
CA VAL A 342 -1.55 -10.48 -7.22
C VAL A 342 -2.50 -9.35 -7.58
N LEU A 343 -2.62 -8.37 -6.66
CA LEU A 343 -3.37 -7.15 -6.88
C LEU A 343 -2.61 -6.20 -7.80
N VAL A 344 -3.25 -5.75 -8.86
CA VAL A 344 -2.76 -4.72 -9.80
C VAL A 344 -3.78 -3.60 -9.92
N LYS A 345 -3.35 -2.33 -9.95
CA LYS A 345 -4.27 -1.18 -9.99
C LYS A 345 -3.76 0.02 -10.79
N ASN A 346 -2.52 -0.01 -11.24
CA ASN A 346 -1.89 1.05 -12.02
C ASN A 346 -0.76 0.49 -12.90
N PRO A 347 -0.30 1.24 -13.92
CA PRO A 347 0.70 0.76 -14.88
C PRO A 347 2.02 0.33 -14.22
N VAL A 348 2.54 1.15 -13.30
CA VAL A 348 3.83 0.88 -12.66
C VAL A 348 3.77 -0.38 -11.81
N GLY A 349 2.69 -0.54 -11.03
CA GLY A 349 2.47 -1.76 -10.24
C GLY A 349 2.33 -3.00 -11.11
N LEU A 350 1.61 -2.90 -12.25
CA LEU A 350 1.49 -3.98 -13.21
C LEU A 350 2.84 -4.36 -13.81
N ASN A 351 3.63 -3.38 -14.28
CA ASN A 351 4.94 -3.62 -14.87
C ASN A 351 5.87 -4.34 -13.89
N GLN A 352 5.87 -3.94 -12.62
CA GLN A 352 6.67 -4.61 -11.60
C GLN A 352 6.23 -6.05 -11.32
N VAL A 353 4.93 -6.34 -11.42
CA VAL A 353 4.42 -7.71 -11.33
C VAL A 353 4.82 -8.52 -12.57
N ILE A 354 4.80 -7.93 -13.77
CA ILE A 354 5.27 -8.56 -15.01
C ILE A 354 6.76 -8.91 -14.90
N ASP A 355 7.60 -7.96 -14.45
CA ASP A 355 9.03 -8.18 -14.24
C ASP A 355 9.28 -9.35 -13.26
N MET A 356 8.57 -9.37 -12.14
CA MET A 356 8.65 -10.45 -11.14
C MET A 356 8.24 -11.80 -11.72
N ILE A 357 7.13 -11.86 -12.47
CA ILE A 357 6.65 -13.10 -13.11
C ILE A 357 7.70 -13.60 -14.12
N GLY A 358 8.38 -12.70 -14.83
CA GLY A 358 9.45 -13.03 -15.75
C GLY A 358 10.64 -13.74 -15.11
N LEU A 359 10.81 -13.63 -13.78
CA LEU A 359 11.84 -14.36 -13.02
C LEU A 359 11.45 -15.81 -12.68
N ALA A 360 10.19 -16.23 -12.96
CA ALA A 360 9.73 -17.57 -12.62
C ALA A 360 10.49 -18.65 -13.40
N PRO A 361 11.11 -19.63 -12.72
CA PRO A 361 11.92 -20.67 -13.39
C PRO A 361 11.10 -21.82 -13.98
N TYR A 362 9.78 -21.72 -13.97
CA TYR A 362 8.84 -22.76 -14.37
C TYR A 362 7.80 -22.23 -15.36
N PRO A 363 7.19 -23.11 -16.19
CA PRO A 363 6.08 -22.70 -17.05
C PRO A 363 4.84 -22.36 -16.22
N PHE A 364 4.13 -21.32 -16.63
CA PHE A 364 2.91 -20.86 -15.98
C PHE A 364 1.85 -20.45 -16.99
N SER A 365 0.59 -20.43 -16.56
CA SER A 365 -0.52 -19.82 -17.27
C SER A 365 -0.92 -18.50 -16.58
N LEU A 366 -1.59 -17.63 -17.32
CA LEU A 366 -1.94 -16.29 -16.87
C LEU A 366 -3.45 -16.11 -16.80
N VAL A 367 -3.94 -15.44 -15.76
CA VAL A 367 -5.31 -14.99 -15.62
C VAL A 367 -5.30 -13.50 -15.32
N CYS A 368 -5.98 -12.69 -16.13
CA CYS A 368 -6.10 -11.24 -15.95
C CYS A 368 -7.56 -10.88 -15.67
N LEU A 369 -7.88 -10.42 -14.46
CA LEU A 369 -9.22 -10.05 -14.03
C LEU A 369 -9.34 -8.54 -13.89
N LEU A 370 -10.17 -7.90 -14.72
CA LEU A 370 -10.36 -6.47 -14.74
C LEU A 370 -11.79 -6.10 -14.32
N ASN A 371 -11.90 -5.31 -13.26
CA ASN A 371 -13.11 -4.62 -12.86
C ASN A 371 -12.91 -3.10 -12.92
N ALA A 372 -14.01 -2.35 -12.93
CA ALA A 372 -14.03 -0.89 -12.97
C ALA A 372 -15.04 -0.32 -11.96
N ASN A 373 -15.06 -0.86 -10.75
CA ASN A 373 -15.87 -0.35 -9.66
C ASN A 373 -15.19 0.88 -9.03
N TYR A 374 -15.94 1.66 -8.27
CA TYR A 374 -15.42 2.87 -7.61
C TYR A 374 -14.12 2.64 -6.83
N ALA A 375 -13.98 1.46 -6.20
CA ALA A 375 -12.77 1.11 -5.43
C ALA A 375 -11.57 0.71 -6.31
N ASP A 376 -11.81 0.34 -7.58
CA ASP A 376 -10.74 0.00 -8.55
C ASP A 376 -10.23 1.25 -9.29
N GLY A 377 -11.03 2.33 -9.32
CA GLY A 377 -10.96 3.40 -10.29
C GLY A 377 -11.88 3.10 -11.49
N ILE A 378 -12.71 4.07 -11.84
CA ILE A 378 -13.70 3.91 -12.94
C ILE A 378 -12.99 3.92 -14.30
N ASP A 379 -11.92 4.70 -14.41
CA ASP A 379 -11.09 4.79 -15.60
C ASP A 379 -10.17 3.58 -15.71
N ILE A 380 -10.38 2.76 -16.74
CA ILE A 380 -9.54 1.58 -17.05
C ILE A 380 -8.48 1.88 -18.12
N SER A 381 -8.35 3.12 -18.59
CA SER A 381 -7.39 3.47 -19.65
C SER A 381 -5.94 3.14 -19.26
N TRP A 382 -5.65 3.09 -17.97
CA TRP A 382 -4.34 2.73 -17.44
C TRP A 382 -3.81 1.36 -17.93
N ILE A 383 -4.69 0.43 -18.34
CA ILE A 383 -4.23 -0.86 -18.88
C ILE A 383 -3.43 -0.70 -20.18
N TRP A 384 -3.63 0.41 -20.91
CA TRP A 384 -2.90 0.71 -22.14
C TRP A 384 -1.48 1.24 -21.90
N ASP A 385 -1.22 1.76 -20.69
CA ASP A 385 0.10 2.24 -20.28
C ASP A 385 0.97 1.11 -19.64
N GLY A 386 0.34 -0.04 -19.30
CA GLY A 386 1.04 -1.21 -18.79
C GLY A 386 1.70 -2.03 -19.91
N ASN A 387 2.89 -2.58 -19.66
CA ASN A 387 3.70 -3.34 -20.61
C ASN A 387 3.19 -4.80 -20.77
N HIS A 388 1.94 -4.97 -21.22
CA HIS A 388 1.38 -6.30 -21.48
C HIS A 388 2.11 -7.01 -22.63
N GLU A 389 2.82 -6.28 -23.50
CA GLU A 389 3.62 -6.78 -24.61
C GLU A 389 4.68 -7.78 -24.11
N ALA A 390 5.24 -7.58 -22.93
CA ALA A 390 6.18 -8.52 -22.33
C ALA A 390 5.60 -9.93 -22.13
N PHE A 391 4.29 -10.08 -21.96
CA PHE A 391 3.66 -11.41 -21.89
C PHE A 391 3.74 -12.18 -23.20
N ALA A 392 3.75 -11.50 -24.35
CA ALA A 392 3.91 -12.15 -25.64
C ALA A 392 5.34 -12.73 -25.84
N GLU A 393 6.32 -12.12 -25.19
CA GLU A 393 7.72 -12.61 -25.19
C GLU A 393 7.92 -13.78 -24.23
N MET A 394 7.08 -13.92 -23.19
CA MET A 394 7.06 -15.05 -22.29
C MET A 394 6.34 -16.23 -22.95
N ASN A 395 6.89 -17.43 -22.88
CA ASN A 395 6.25 -18.60 -23.47
C ASN A 395 5.04 -19.08 -22.63
N ILE A 396 3.98 -18.25 -22.59
CA ILE A 396 2.74 -18.53 -21.83
C ILE A 396 1.84 -19.43 -22.71
N PRO A 397 1.50 -20.64 -22.26
CA PRO A 397 0.72 -21.59 -23.07
C PRO A 397 -0.78 -21.26 -23.09
N ALA A 398 -1.33 -20.63 -22.06
CA ALA A 398 -2.74 -20.27 -21.97
C ALA A 398 -2.96 -19.01 -21.13
N VAL A 399 -3.89 -18.16 -21.56
CA VAL A 399 -4.26 -16.90 -20.92
C VAL A 399 -5.78 -16.81 -20.78
N ILE A 400 -6.28 -16.37 -19.62
CA ILE A 400 -7.71 -16.09 -19.38
C ILE A 400 -7.87 -14.61 -19.14
N ALA A 401 -8.75 -13.94 -19.90
CA ALA A 401 -9.21 -12.59 -19.64
C ALA A 401 -10.59 -12.67 -18.97
N GLY A 402 -10.74 -12.10 -17.76
CA GLY A 402 -11.96 -12.23 -16.99
C GLY A 402 -12.33 -10.96 -16.21
N GLY A 403 -13.40 -11.07 -15.43
CA GLY A 403 -13.97 -9.98 -14.64
C GLY A 403 -15.03 -9.18 -15.38
N GLU A 404 -15.52 -8.11 -14.76
CA GLU A 404 -16.62 -7.27 -15.31
C GLU A 404 -16.23 -6.60 -16.63
N ARG A 405 -14.94 -6.31 -16.81
CA ARG A 405 -14.36 -5.69 -18.02
C ARG A 405 -13.53 -6.70 -18.82
N HIS A 406 -13.93 -7.97 -18.88
CA HIS A 406 -13.25 -9.07 -19.58
C HIS A 406 -12.95 -8.76 -21.05
N ALA A 407 -13.91 -8.12 -21.76
CA ALA A 407 -13.75 -7.80 -23.17
C ALA A 407 -12.66 -6.75 -23.43
N ASP A 408 -12.54 -5.72 -22.54
CA ASP A 408 -11.49 -4.71 -22.61
C ASP A 408 -10.12 -5.36 -22.35
N MET A 409 -10.02 -6.23 -21.34
CA MET A 409 -8.79 -6.96 -21.06
C MET A 409 -8.42 -7.92 -22.18
N ALA A 410 -9.38 -8.67 -22.74
CA ALA A 410 -9.13 -9.54 -23.89
C ALA A 410 -8.62 -8.76 -25.09
N THR A 411 -9.21 -7.59 -25.37
CA THR A 411 -8.78 -6.68 -26.44
C THR A 411 -7.33 -6.20 -26.19
N ARG A 412 -7.02 -5.78 -24.95
CA ARG A 412 -5.67 -5.33 -24.58
C ARG A 412 -4.63 -6.44 -24.75
N LEU A 413 -4.94 -7.65 -24.36
CA LEU A 413 -4.04 -8.81 -24.47
C LEU A 413 -3.82 -9.21 -25.95
N LYS A 414 -4.87 -9.16 -26.80
CA LYS A 414 -4.71 -9.37 -28.25
C LYS A 414 -3.79 -8.32 -28.89
N VAL A 415 -3.99 -7.05 -28.56
CA VAL A 415 -3.13 -5.96 -29.05
C VAL A 415 -1.69 -6.13 -28.56
N ALA A 416 -1.49 -6.67 -27.36
CA ALA A 416 -0.17 -7.00 -26.81
C ALA A 416 0.52 -8.17 -27.52
N GLY A 417 -0.16 -8.87 -28.44
CA GLY A 417 0.40 -9.96 -29.22
C GLY A 417 0.12 -11.37 -28.69
N ILE A 418 -0.79 -11.51 -27.71
CA ILE A 418 -1.23 -12.84 -27.26
C ILE A 418 -2.08 -13.49 -28.36
N PRO A 419 -1.70 -14.69 -28.88
CA PRO A 419 -2.44 -15.37 -29.91
C PRO A 419 -3.88 -15.74 -29.47
N GLU A 420 -4.86 -15.61 -30.38
CA GLU A 420 -6.26 -15.87 -30.05
C GLU A 420 -6.51 -17.30 -29.57
N GLU A 421 -5.79 -18.29 -30.13
CA GLU A 421 -5.89 -19.69 -29.74
C GLU A 421 -5.39 -19.97 -28.31
N LYS A 422 -4.59 -19.06 -27.73
CA LYS A 422 -4.13 -19.14 -26.34
C LYS A 422 -4.98 -18.33 -25.37
N LEU A 423 -5.84 -17.42 -25.90
CA LEU A 423 -6.62 -16.49 -25.11
C LEU A 423 -8.07 -16.96 -24.96
N LYS A 424 -8.50 -17.18 -23.74
CA LYS A 424 -9.90 -17.46 -23.41
C LYS A 424 -10.51 -16.22 -22.72
N GLU A 425 -11.68 -15.82 -23.19
CA GLU A 425 -12.48 -14.76 -22.58
C GLU A 425 -13.59 -15.40 -21.73
N THR A 426 -13.64 -15.04 -20.42
CA THR A 426 -14.60 -15.63 -19.48
C THR A 426 -15.08 -14.57 -18.50
N LYS A 427 -16.39 -14.27 -18.52
CA LYS A 427 -16.98 -13.20 -17.70
C LYS A 427 -17.18 -13.61 -16.25
N GLU A 428 -17.86 -14.72 -16.03
CA GLU A 428 -18.32 -15.13 -14.71
C GLU A 428 -17.19 -15.79 -13.91
N LEU A 429 -16.95 -15.35 -12.68
CA LEU A 429 -15.82 -15.84 -11.86
C LEU A 429 -15.92 -17.34 -11.50
N THR A 430 -17.13 -17.88 -11.39
CA THR A 430 -17.34 -19.32 -11.23
C THR A 430 -16.80 -20.09 -12.42
N GLU A 431 -17.02 -19.59 -13.65
CA GLU A 431 -16.48 -20.18 -14.88
C GLU A 431 -14.98 -19.98 -14.98
N VAL A 432 -14.44 -18.82 -14.55
CA VAL A 432 -12.99 -18.56 -14.48
C VAL A 432 -12.31 -19.61 -13.59
N ILE A 433 -12.87 -19.95 -12.43
CA ILE A 433 -12.33 -20.99 -11.54
C ILE A 433 -12.34 -22.36 -12.22
N GLU A 434 -13.44 -22.72 -12.92
CA GLU A 434 -13.53 -23.97 -13.69
C GLU A 434 -12.51 -24.00 -14.85
N ASP A 435 -12.22 -22.85 -15.45
CA ASP A 435 -11.22 -22.75 -16.51
C ASP A 435 -9.81 -22.85 -15.97
N ILE A 436 -9.52 -22.27 -14.79
CA ILE A 436 -8.23 -22.42 -14.11
C ILE A 436 -7.87 -23.89 -13.90
N LYS A 437 -8.83 -24.73 -13.48
CA LYS A 437 -8.63 -26.17 -13.29
C LYS A 437 -8.14 -26.90 -14.55
N LYS A 438 -8.51 -26.37 -15.74
CA LYS A 438 -8.19 -26.97 -17.05
C LYS A 438 -6.92 -26.40 -17.68
N LEU A 439 -6.28 -25.39 -17.07
CA LEU A 439 -5.05 -24.82 -17.59
C LEU A 439 -3.93 -25.85 -17.70
N PRO A 440 -3.05 -25.77 -18.71
CA PRO A 440 -2.05 -26.79 -18.99
C PRO A 440 -0.88 -26.82 -18.00
N THR A 441 -0.70 -25.78 -17.18
CA THR A 441 0.43 -25.64 -16.24
C THR A 441 0.00 -25.87 -14.79
N GLU A 442 0.95 -26.28 -13.94
CA GLU A 442 0.75 -26.38 -12.49
C GLU A 442 0.66 -24.99 -11.85
N HIS A 443 1.53 -24.05 -12.29
CA HIS A 443 1.56 -22.69 -11.78
C HIS A 443 0.67 -21.78 -12.60
N VAL A 444 -0.08 -20.91 -11.91
CA VAL A 444 -0.99 -19.94 -12.49
C VAL A 444 -0.80 -18.59 -11.79
N TYR A 445 -0.52 -17.54 -12.55
CA TYR A 445 -0.56 -16.18 -12.01
C TYR A 445 -1.92 -15.55 -12.29
N ILE A 446 -2.55 -14.99 -11.24
CA ILE A 446 -3.83 -14.30 -11.33
C ILE A 446 -3.58 -12.82 -10.99
N LEU A 447 -3.60 -11.98 -12.02
CA LEU A 447 -3.50 -10.53 -11.90
C LEU A 447 -4.90 -9.94 -11.84
N ALA A 448 -5.26 -9.27 -10.75
CA ALA A 448 -6.63 -8.83 -10.55
C ALA A 448 -6.70 -7.43 -9.93
N THR A 449 -7.68 -6.63 -10.36
CA THR A 449 -8.02 -5.37 -9.71
C THR A 449 -8.66 -5.61 -8.33
N TYR A 450 -8.74 -4.58 -7.49
CA TYR A 450 -9.12 -4.73 -6.08
C TYR A 450 -10.45 -5.44 -5.85
N THR A 451 -11.51 -5.01 -6.55
CA THR A 451 -12.83 -5.66 -6.39
C THR A 451 -12.87 -7.04 -7.03
N ALA A 452 -12.09 -7.29 -8.09
CA ALA A 452 -11.95 -8.61 -8.67
C ALA A 452 -11.26 -9.60 -7.71
N VAL A 453 -10.23 -9.15 -6.97
CA VAL A 453 -9.61 -9.94 -5.88
C VAL A 453 -10.65 -10.31 -4.83
N LEU A 454 -11.44 -9.33 -4.36
CA LEU A 454 -12.47 -9.58 -3.32
C LEU A 454 -13.55 -10.56 -3.79
N GLN A 455 -14.03 -10.39 -5.03
CA GLN A 455 -15.04 -11.25 -5.61
C GLN A 455 -14.53 -12.66 -5.85
N LEU A 456 -13.30 -12.81 -6.40
CA LEU A 456 -12.67 -14.11 -6.60
C LEU A 456 -12.45 -14.83 -5.27
N ARG A 457 -11.93 -14.16 -4.25
CA ARG A 457 -11.73 -14.76 -2.92
C ARG A 457 -13.05 -15.21 -2.29
N LYS A 458 -14.11 -14.43 -2.43
CA LYS A 458 -15.45 -14.80 -1.97
C LYS A 458 -15.92 -16.09 -2.64
N GLU A 459 -15.71 -16.20 -3.94
CA GLU A 459 -16.13 -17.37 -4.70
C GLU A 459 -15.29 -18.60 -4.36
N LEU A 460 -13.96 -18.45 -4.21
CA LEU A 460 -13.06 -19.51 -3.74
C LEU A 460 -13.40 -19.99 -2.32
N ALA A 461 -13.84 -19.08 -1.44
CA ALA A 461 -14.32 -19.44 -0.11
C ALA A 461 -15.65 -20.22 -0.16
N ASN A 462 -16.59 -19.82 -1.03
CA ASN A 462 -17.85 -20.55 -1.26
C ASN A 462 -17.60 -21.97 -1.75
N GLN A 463 -16.56 -22.18 -2.57
CA GLN A 463 -16.17 -23.49 -3.09
C GLN A 463 -15.24 -24.26 -2.16
N GLY A 464 -14.81 -23.67 -1.02
CA GLY A 464 -14.01 -24.35 0.01
C GLY A 464 -12.49 -24.36 -0.22
N TYR A 465 -11.97 -23.64 -1.21
CA TYR A 465 -10.53 -23.54 -1.49
C TYR A 465 -9.77 -22.70 -0.46
N ILE A 466 -10.44 -21.70 0.13
CA ILE A 466 -9.89 -20.87 1.19
C ILE A 466 -10.86 -20.77 2.35
N LYS A 467 -10.36 -20.49 3.55
CA LYS A 467 -11.23 -20.21 4.70
C LYS A 467 -12.01 -18.92 4.44
N GLY A 468 -13.32 -18.99 4.56
CA GLY A 468 -14.21 -17.83 4.39
C GLY A 468 -13.96 -16.80 5.47
N GLY A 469 -13.67 -15.59 5.03
CA GLY A 469 -13.41 -14.41 5.83
C GLY A 469 -12.25 -13.61 5.25
N MET A 470 -12.28 -12.27 5.37
CA MET A 470 -11.08 -11.45 5.38
C MET A 470 -10.41 -11.72 6.74
N ASP A 471 -9.88 -12.91 6.98
CA ASP A 471 -9.07 -13.18 8.15
C ASP A 471 -7.71 -12.54 7.95
N ARG A 472 -7.56 -11.62 8.59
CA ARG A 472 -6.72 -10.60 9.15
C ARG A 472 -5.76 -11.25 10.13
N GLY A 473 -4.54 -11.34 9.73
CA GLY A 473 -3.47 -11.46 10.70
C GLY A 473 -3.45 -10.26 11.63
#